data_66782e4e3a68d9cf12f2e64a3def9f52
#
_entry.id   66782e4e3a68d9cf12f2e64a3def9f52
#
_cell.length_a   1.000
_cell.length_b   1.000
_cell.length_c   1.000
_cell.angle_alpha   90.00
_cell.angle_beta   90.00
_cell.angle_gamma   90.00
#
_symmetry.space_group_name_H-M   'P 1'
#
loop_
_entity.id
_entity.type
_entity.pdbx_description
1 polymer ?
#
loop_
_entity_poly.entity_id
_entity_poly.type
_entity_poly.pdbx_seq_one_letter_code
_entity_poly.pdbx_strand_id
1 'polypeptide(L)'
;MVIDGNTNDYFGKGLSGATIVVRKPKNATFKSNKNVITGNVALYGATSGEAYINGIAGERFCVRNSGATAVVEGIGDHGCEYMTGGIALILGKIGRNFAAGMSGGIAYIYKDSELYDSRNFNMESIELEKPDTQDLDIISELIQNHFTFTSSEIAKKIINNWKNESKLFVK
;
A
#
# COMPACT_ATOMS: atom_id res chain seq x y z
N MET A 1 13.11 0.04 11.62
CA MET A 1 12.49 0.96 12.63
C MET A 1 11.02 0.57 12.77
N VAL A 2 10.50 0.49 14.01
CA VAL A 2 9.08 0.19 14.29
C VAL A 2 8.48 1.34 15.08
N ILE A 3 7.30 1.82 14.68
CA ILE A 3 6.54 2.87 15.35
C ILE A 3 5.19 2.30 15.75
N ASP A 4 4.94 2.21 17.06
CA ASP A 4 3.64 1.88 17.64
C ASP A 4 2.86 3.18 17.86
N GLY A 5 2.12 3.65 16.85
CA GLY A 5 1.43 4.95 16.87
C GLY A 5 1.21 5.52 15.48
N ASN A 6 1.12 6.84 15.43
CA ASN A 6 0.92 7.60 14.20
C ASN A 6 2.22 8.26 13.75
N THR A 7 2.33 8.52 12.47
CA THR A 7 3.39 9.36 11.89
C THR A 7 2.78 10.57 11.21
N ASN A 8 3.56 11.63 11.11
CA ASN A 8 3.12 12.88 10.48
C ASN A 8 3.42 12.87 8.97
N ASP A 9 3.22 14.00 8.30
CA ASP A 9 3.52 14.20 6.89
C ASP A 9 4.98 13.90 6.55
N TYR A 10 5.24 13.52 5.31
CA TYR A 10 6.57 13.19 4.77
C TYR A 10 7.26 12.00 5.44
N PHE A 11 6.52 11.13 6.10
CA PHE A 11 7.10 9.92 6.69
C PHE A 11 7.79 9.06 5.61
N GLY A 12 9.03 8.66 5.86
CA GLY A 12 9.80 7.86 4.90
C GLY A 12 10.18 8.59 3.60
N LYS A 13 10.08 9.94 3.53
CA LYS A 13 10.56 10.70 2.38
C LYS A 13 12.02 10.37 2.08
N GLY A 14 12.29 9.99 0.83
CA GLY A 14 13.64 9.62 0.40
C GLY A 14 14.18 8.34 1.03
N LEU A 15 13.31 7.43 1.50
CA LEU A 15 13.73 6.14 2.05
C LEU A 15 14.69 5.44 1.07
N SER A 16 15.83 4.97 1.58
CA SER A 16 16.94 4.47 0.76
C SER A 16 17.57 3.17 1.31
N GLY A 17 16.76 2.23 1.82
CA GLY A 17 17.25 0.90 2.18
C GLY A 17 16.86 0.38 3.56
N ALA A 18 16.14 1.15 4.38
CA ALA A 18 15.66 0.67 5.68
C ALA A 18 14.31 -0.04 5.55
N THR A 19 14.02 -0.94 6.48
CA THR A 19 12.65 -1.42 6.74
C THR A 19 12.01 -0.56 7.82
N ILE A 20 10.88 0.06 7.49
CA ILE A 20 10.10 0.91 8.39
C ILE A 20 8.69 0.33 8.57
N VAL A 21 8.20 0.35 9.81
CA VAL A 21 6.90 -0.20 10.17
C VAL A 21 6.13 0.83 10.99
N VAL A 22 4.90 1.11 10.59
CA VAL A 22 3.94 1.90 11.37
C VAL A 22 2.74 1.03 11.66
N ARG A 23 2.40 0.87 12.93
CA ARG A 23 1.27 0.05 13.34
C ARG A 23 0.50 0.66 14.50
N LYS A 24 -0.78 0.32 14.59
CA LYS A 24 -1.57 0.78 15.72
C LYS A 24 -1.00 0.27 17.05
N PRO A 25 -1.05 1.05 18.12
CA PRO A 25 -0.66 0.57 19.45
C PRO A 25 -1.48 -0.66 19.86
N LYS A 26 -0.87 -1.60 20.56
CA LYS A 26 -1.53 -2.85 21.00
C LYS A 26 -2.83 -2.63 21.77
N ASN A 27 -2.90 -1.54 22.52
CA ASN A 27 -4.08 -1.20 23.35
C ASN A 27 -5.12 -0.35 22.59
N ALA A 28 -4.89 -0.05 21.32
CA ALA A 28 -5.83 0.74 20.54
C ALA A 28 -7.05 -0.10 20.12
N THR A 29 -8.23 0.46 20.30
CA THR A 29 -9.52 -0.20 20.00
C THR A 29 -10.06 0.09 18.59
N PHE A 30 -9.48 1.06 17.88
CA PHE A 30 -9.91 1.39 16.53
C PHE A 30 -9.48 0.34 15.50
N LYS A 31 -10.23 0.25 14.40
CA LYS A 31 -9.87 -0.57 13.24
C LYS A 31 -8.82 0.16 12.39
N SER A 32 -7.65 -0.43 12.22
CA SER A 32 -6.53 0.20 11.48
C SER A 32 -6.92 0.60 10.05
N ASN A 33 -7.57 -0.28 9.32
CA ASN A 33 -7.99 -0.07 7.93
C ASN A 33 -9.08 1.01 7.72
N LYS A 34 -9.58 1.61 8.79
CA LYS A 34 -10.55 2.71 8.75
C LYS A 34 -10.01 4.04 9.29
N ASN A 35 -8.74 4.05 9.68
CA ASN A 35 -8.13 5.22 10.31
C ASN A 35 -6.80 5.58 9.64
N VAL A 36 -6.58 6.87 9.48
CA VAL A 36 -5.31 7.41 9.01
C VAL A 36 -4.30 7.34 10.14
N ILE A 37 -3.18 6.64 9.93
CA ILE A 37 -2.08 6.52 10.89
C ILE A 37 -0.76 7.08 10.35
N THR A 38 -0.72 7.41 9.08
CA THR A 38 0.43 8.04 8.44
C THR A 38 -0.06 9.27 7.68
N GLY A 39 0.60 10.39 7.86
CA GLY A 39 0.22 11.65 7.25
C GLY A 39 0.36 11.66 5.72
N ASN A 40 0.28 12.84 5.12
CA ASN A 40 0.38 13.04 3.68
C ASN A 40 1.82 12.89 3.18
N VAL A 41 1.98 12.61 1.89
CA VAL A 41 3.28 12.61 1.17
C VAL A 41 4.25 11.56 1.74
N ALA A 42 3.73 10.48 2.32
CA ALA A 42 4.56 9.40 2.81
C ALA A 42 5.28 8.68 1.65
N LEU A 43 6.55 8.33 1.88
CA LEU A 43 7.44 7.66 0.91
C LEU A 43 7.71 8.46 -0.38
N TYR A 44 7.54 9.78 -0.35
CA TYR A 44 7.87 10.64 -1.49
C TYR A 44 9.32 10.46 -1.92
N GLY A 45 9.55 10.13 -3.19
CA GLY A 45 10.88 9.97 -3.74
C GLY A 45 11.71 8.86 -3.09
N ALA A 46 11.08 7.86 -2.50
CA ALA A 46 11.77 6.70 -1.94
C ALA A 46 12.50 5.93 -3.06
N THR A 47 13.73 5.48 -2.80
CA THR A 47 14.61 4.86 -3.81
C THR A 47 14.86 3.38 -3.55
N SER A 48 14.73 2.93 -2.31
CA SER A 48 14.87 1.52 -1.90
C SER A 48 14.40 1.34 -0.46
N GLY A 49 14.32 0.09 -0.01
CA GLY A 49 13.84 -0.26 1.33
C GLY A 49 12.38 -0.68 1.33
N GLU A 50 11.84 -0.89 2.52
CA GLU A 50 10.51 -1.44 2.71
C GLU A 50 9.71 -0.63 3.72
N ALA A 51 8.40 -0.49 3.48
CA ALA A 51 7.48 0.15 4.39
C ALA A 51 6.22 -0.70 4.59
N TYR A 52 5.86 -0.94 5.85
CA TYR A 52 4.65 -1.67 6.23
C TYR A 52 3.79 -0.79 7.14
N ILE A 53 2.62 -0.36 6.62
CA ILE A 53 1.75 0.60 7.28
C ILE A 53 0.40 -0.06 7.57
N ASN A 54 0.16 -0.35 8.86
CA ASN A 54 -1.08 -0.96 9.35
C ASN A 54 -2.14 0.11 9.58
N GLY A 55 -2.70 0.63 8.52
CA GLY A 55 -3.73 1.66 8.48
C GLY A 55 -3.68 2.46 7.19
N ILE A 56 -4.40 3.55 7.15
CA ILE A 56 -4.50 4.42 5.98
C ILE A 56 -3.34 5.44 6.01
N ALA A 57 -2.69 5.63 4.88
CA ALA A 57 -1.84 6.79 4.64
C ALA A 57 -2.66 7.93 4.00
N GLY A 58 -2.26 9.16 4.27
CA GLY A 58 -2.89 10.35 3.70
C GLY A 58 -2.72 10.44 2.18
N GLU A 59 -2.86 11.65 1.65
CA GLU A 59 -2.71 11.92 0.23
C GLU A 59 -1.26 11.78 -0.25
N ARG A 60 -1.08 11.52 -1.55
CA ARG A 60 0.23 11.50 -2.23
C ARG A 60 1.19 10.43 -1.69
N PHE A 61 0.65 9.30 -1.32
CA PHE A 61 1.45 8.13 -0.93
C PHE A 61 2.30 7.63 -2.10
N CYS A 62 3.59 7.33 -1.88
CA CYS A 62 4.53 6.79 -2.89
C CYS A 62 4.71 7.66 -4.14
N VAL A 63 4.41 8.96 -4.10
CA VAL A 63 4.66 9.86 -5.23
C VAL A 63 6.16 9.86 -5.55
N ARG A 64 6.49 9.65 -6.84
CA ARG A 64 7.88 9.55 -7.31
C ARG A 64 8.72 8.45 -6.62
N ASN A 65 8.07 7.41 -6.10
CA ASN A 65 8.79 6.21 -5.68
C ASN A 65 9.55 5.62 -6.87
N SER A 66 10.81 5.29 -6.70
CA SER A 66 11.67 4.76 -7.76
C SER A 66 12.27 3.38 -7.46
N GLY A 67 11.99 2.80 -6.27
CA GLY A 67 12.56 1.48 -5.96
C GLY A 67 12.19 0.91 -4.58
N ALA A 68 11.46 1.65 -3.74
CA ALA A 68 11.02 1.12 -2.46
C ALA A 68 9.77 0.22 -2.62
N THR A 69 9.65 -0.76 -1.73
CA THR A 69 8.47 -1.62 -1.60
C THR A 69 7.61 -1.16 -0.43
N ALA A 70 6.31 -0.98 -0.65
CA ALA A 70 5.40 -0.50 0.37
C ALA A 70 4.11 -1.31 0.43
N VAL A 71 3.64 -1.61 1.66
CA VAL A 71 2.34 -2.22 1.93
C VAL A 71 1.54 -1.30 2.85
N VAL A 72 0.29 -1.01 2.47
CA VAL A 72 -0.59 -0.10 3.21
C VAL A 72 -2.04 -0.56 3.14
N GLU A 73 -2.84 -0.25 4.17
CA GLU A 73 -4.25 -0.69 4.26
C GLU A 73 -5.26 0.32 3.67
N GLY A 74 -4.77 1.34 3.00
CA GLY A 74 -5.55 2.33 2.28
C GLY A 74 -4.76 3.63 2.09
N ILE A 75 -5.18 4.44 1.14
CA ILE A 75 -4.52 5.72 0.81
C ILE A 75 -5.54 6.79 0.43
N GLY A 76 -5.13 8.05 0.56
CA GLY A 76 -5.86 9.20 0.06
C GLY A 76 -5.69 9.43 -1.45
N ASP A 77 -5.99 10.62 -1.91
CA ASP A 77 -5.89 11.03 -3.31
C ASP A 77 -4.42 11.08 -3.78
N HIS A 78 -4.19 10.97 -5.08
CA HIS A 78 -2.89 11.14 -5.74
C HIS A 78 -1.82 10.09 -5.36
N GLY A 79 -2.23 8.89 -4.96
CA GLY A 79 -1.27 7.82 -4.65
C GLY A 79 -0.51 7.34 -5.88
N CYS A 80 0.77 7.00 -5.72
CA CYS A 80 1.66 6.48 -6.77
C CYS A 80 1.83 7.40 -8.00
N GLU A 81 1.46 8.71 -7.92
CA GLU A 81 1.70 9.62 -9.02
C GLU A 81 3.19 9.72 -9.37
N TYR A 82 3.46 9.70 -10.68
CA TYR A 82 4.83 9.77 -11.21
C TYR A 82 5.81 8.72 -10.63
N MET A 83 5.29 7.59 -10.16
CA MET A 83 6.11 6.48 -9.72
C MET A 83 6.89 5.92 -10.91
N THR A 84 8.18 5.63 -10.72
CA THR A 84 9.09 5.16 -11.77
C THR A 84 9.72 3.80 -11.50
N GLY A 85 9.51 3.24 -10.31
CA GLY A 85 10.04 1.94 -9.90
C GLY A 85 9.53 1.53 -8.52
N GLY A 86 9.90 0.33 -8.09
CA GLY A 86 9.46 -0.23 -6.81
C GLY A 86 8.07 -0.87 -6.86
N ILE A 87 7.54 -1.21 -5.69
CA ILE A 87 6.25 -1.92 -5.56
C ILE A 87 5.39 -1.20 -4.52
N ALA A 88 4.13 -0.97 -4.85
CA ALA A 88 3.11 -0.51 -3.92
C ALA A 88 1.98 -1.54 -3.83
N LEU A 89 1.73 -2.13 -2.65
CA LEU A 89 0.62 -3.02 -2.39
C LEU A 89 -0.41 -2.32 -1.48
N ILE A 90 -1.60 -2.05 -2.03
CA ILE A 90 -2.69 -1.37 -1.35
C ILE A 90 -3.79 -2.39 -1.01
N LEU A 91 -4.04 -2.61 0.27
CA LEU A 91 -4.99 -3.59 0.78
C LEU A 91 -6.38 -3.02 1.05
N GLY A 92 -6.65 -1.78 0.63
CA GLY A 92 -7.91 -1.11 0.90
C GLY A 92 -8.21 0.03 -0.04
N LYS A 93 -8.86 1.07 0.49
CA LYS A 93 -9.32 2.22 -0.29
C LYS A 93 -8.17 2.93 -1.00
N ILE A 94 -8.41 3.31 -2.25
CA ILE A 94 -7.60 4.27 -3.01
C ILE A 94 -8.38 5.57 -3.22
N GLY A 95 -7.68 6.69 -3.32
CA GLY A 95 -8.27 7.98 -3.67
C GLY A 95 -8.23 8.26 -5.17
N ARG A 96 -8.68 9.46 -5.55
CA ARG A 96 -8.70 9.93 -6.95
C ARG A 96 -7.29 10.09 -7.52
N ASN A 97 -7.19 10.07 -8.85
CA ASN A 97 -5.95 10.25 -9.58
C ASN A 97 -4.84 9.25 -9.20
N PHE A 98 -5.24 8.06 -8.76
CA PHE A 98 -4.28 7.01 -8.45
C PHE A 98 -3.43 6.67 -9.68
N ALA A 99 -2.11 6.55 -9.47
CA ALA A 99 -1.10 6.21 -10.48
C ALA A 99 -1.02 7.19 -11.67
N ALA A 100 -1.56 8.41 -11.57
CA ALA A 100 -1.46 9.39 -12.65
C ALA A 100 0.01 9.69 -12.99
N GLY A 101 0.36 9.58 -14.28
CA GLY A 101 1.73 9.78 -14.76
C GLY A 101 2.74 8.73 -14.30
N MET A 102 2.30 7.61 -13.76
CA MET A 102 3.16 6.48 -13.43
C MET A 102 3.82 5.94 -14.71
N SER A 103 5.11 5.79 -14.72
CA SER A 103 5.90 5.34 -15.88
C SER A 103 6.74 4.10 -15.62
N GLY A 104 6.72 3.57 -14.41
CA GLY A 104 7.43 2.36 -14.02
C GLY A 104 7.12 1.94 -12.59
N GLY A 105 7.61 0.77 -12.22
CA GLY A 105 7.20 0.10 -10.99
C GLY A 105 5.87 -0.63 -11.13
N ILE A 106 5.39 -1.21 -10.05
CA ILE A 106 4.16 -1.99 -10.02
C ILE A 106 3.30 -1.56 -8.84
N ALA A 107 2.00 -1.39 -9.08
CA ALA A 107 1.02 -1.19 -8.03
C ALA A 107 0.02 -2.36 -8.01
N TYR A 108 -0.06 -3.06 -6.89
CA TYR A 108 -1.08 -4.08 -6.66
C TYR A 108 -2.19 -3.53 -5.77
N ILE A 109 -3.44 -3.79 -6.15
CA ILE A 109 -4.60 -3.30 -5.43
C ILE A 109 -5.53 -4.46 -5.12
N TYR A 110 -5.88 -4.58 -3.85
CA TYR A 110 -6.87 -5.53 -3.38
C TYR A 110 -8.28 -4.96 -3.55
N LYS A 111 -9.07 -5.60 -4.43
CA LYS A 111 -10.43 -5.18 -4.79
C LYS A 111 -11.46 -5.80 -3.84
N ASP A 112 -11.42 -5.48 -2.57
CA ASP A 112 -12.55 -5.78 -1.68
C ASP A 112 -13.75 -4.92 -2.08
N SER A 113 -14.90 -5.54 -2.27
CA SER A 113 -16.12 -4.90 -2.77
C SER A 113 -16.59 -3.71 -1.93
N GLU A 114 -16.23 -3.67 -0.65
CA GLU A 114 -16.57 -2.56 0.24
C GLU A 114 -15.66 -1.34 0.10
N LEU A 115 -14.46 -1.51 -0.44
CA LEU A 115 -13.40 -0.50 -0.42
C LEU A 115 -12.96 -0.06 -1.82
N TYR A 116 -13.37 -0.79 -2.85
CA TYR A 116 -12.97 -0.54 -4.23
C TYR A 116 -13.95 0.37 -4.95
N ASP A 117 -13.46 1.48 -5.50
CA ASP A 117 -14.21 2.35 -6.39
C ASP A 117 -13.43 2.54 -7.70
N SER A 118 -13.95 2.00 -8.79
CA SER A 118 -13.33 2.08 -10.11
C SER A 118 -13.21 3.52 -10.65
N ARG A 119 -14.01 4.46 -10.13
CA ARG A 119 -13.96 5.88 -10.53
C ARG A 119 -12.69 6.60 -10.06
N ASN A 120 -11.95 5.99 -9.14
CA ASN A 120 -10.71 6.56 -8.61
C ASN A 120 -9.50 6.37 -9.55
N PHE A 121 -9.63 5.53 -10.58
CA PHE A 121 -8.58 5.31 -11.55
C PHE A 121 -8.71 6.28 -12.73
N ASN A 122 -7.58 6.84 -13.14
CA ASN A 122 -7.50 7.53 -14.42
C ASN A 122 -7.20 6.51 -15.53
N MET A 123 -8.26 5.89 -16.06
CA MET A 123 -8.17 4.85 -17.11
C MET A 123 -7.59 5.36 -18.43
N GLU A 124 -7.37 6.66 -18.60
CA GLU A 124 -6.68 7.21 -19.78
C GLU A 124 -5.16 7.01 -19.68
N SER A 125 -4.63 6.82 -18.50
CA SER A 125 -3.18 6.76 -18.24
C SER A 125 -2.69 5.44 -17.63
N ILE A 126 -3.58 4.52 -17.28
CA ILE A 126 -3.24 3.22 -16.70
C ILE A 126 -4.05 2.09 -17.30
N GLU A 127 -3.46 0.93 -17.36
CA GLU A 127 -4.13 -0.33 -17.68
C GLU A 127 -4.21 -1.19 -16.43
N LEU A 128 -5.35 -1.86 -16.23
CA LEU A 128 -5.53 -2.81 -15.13
C LEU A 128 -5.40 -4.23 -15.68
N GLU A 129 -4.45 -4.95 -15.15
CA GLU A 129 -4.16 -6.33 -15.50
C GLU A 129 -4.48 -7.29 -14.35
N LYS A 130 -4.64 -8.55 -14.70
CA LYS A 130 -4.66 -9.62 -13.70
C LYS A 130 -3.23 -9.98 -13.33
N PRO A 131 -2.92 -10.09 -12.03
CA PRO A 131 -1.64 -10.62 -11.58
C PRO A 131 -1.39 -12.02 -12.16
N ASP A 132 -0.19 -12.26 -12.65
CA ASP A 132 0.27 -13.58 -13.03
C ASP A 132 0.74 -14.39 -11.81
N THR A 133 1.32 -15.57 -12.05
CA THR A 133 1.77 -16.44 -10.96
C THR A 133 2.92 -15.80 -10.16
N GLN A 134 3.83 -15.11 -10.82
CA GLN A 134 4.96 -14.43 -10.15
C GLN A 134 4.46 -13.24 -9.35
N ASP A 135 3.53 -12.46 -9.89
CA ASP A 135 2.87 -11.38 -9.16
C ASP A 135 2.19 -11.91 -7.89
N LEU A 136 1.47 -13.04 -7.99
CA LEU A 136 0.78 -13.63 -6.85
C LEU A 136 1.74 -14.13 -5.76
N ASP A 137 2.90 -14.65 -6.15
CA ASP A 137 3.95 -15.03 -5.19
C ASP A 137 4.49 -13.80 -4.45
N ILE A 138 4.77 -12.71 -5.17
CA ILE A 138 5.20 -11.43 -4.58
C ILE A 138 4.13 -10.89 -3.63
N ILE A 139 2.87 -10.84 -4.06
CA ILE A 139 1.75 -10.36 -3.23
C ILE A 139 1.64 -11.19 -1.95
N SER A 140 1.72 -12.53 -2.08
CA SER A 140 1.64 -13.43 -0.94
C SER A 140 2.75 -13.17 0.08
N GLU A 141 4.00 -13.02 -0.39
CA GLU A 141 5.14 -12.72 0.47
C GLU A 141 4.96 -11.37 1.18
N LEU A 142 4.57 -10.32 0.46
CA LEU A 142 4.36 -9.00 1.03
C LEU A 142 3.25 -8.98 2.08
N ILE A 143 2.17 -9.74 1.87
CA ILE A 143 1.08 -9.86 2.85
C ILE A 143 1.54 -10.63 4.09
N GLN A 144 2.32 -11.69 3.94
CA GLN A 144 2.90 -12.43 5.05
C GLN A 144 3.83 -11.53 5.89
N ASN A 145 4.69 -10.76 5.22
CA ASN A 145 5.57 -9.80 5.88
C ASN A 145 4.76 -8.72 6.60
N HIS A 146 3.73 -8.18 5.94
CA HIS A 146 2.85 -7.19 6.55
C HIS A 146 2.16 -7.73 7.81
N PHE A 147 1.63 -8.94 7.76
CA PHE A 147 1.06 -9.59 8.93
C PHE A 147 2.10 -9.79 10.05
N THR A 148 3.28 -10.27 9.71
CA THR A 148 4.36 -10.54 10.68
C THR A 148 4.79 -9.27 11.41
N PHE A 149 4.96 -8.16 10.69
CA PHE A 149 5.41 -6.90 11.27
C PHE A 149 4.31 -6.13 12.01
N THR A 150 3.06 -6.28 11.58
CA THR A 150 1.98 -5.37 12.03
C THR A 150 0.82 -6.07 12.73
N SER A 151 0.69 -7.39 12.61
CA SER A 151 -0.50 -8.16 13.04
C SER A 151 -1.80 -7.68 12.38
N SER A 152 -1.73 -7.25 11.13
CA SER A 152 -2.84 -6.74 10.32
C SER A 152 -4.01 -7.72 10.25
N GLU A 153 -5.21 -7.26 10.57
CA GLU A 153 -6.44 -8.07 10.46
C GLU A 153 -6.80 -8.36 9.01
N ILE A 154 -6.57 -7.40 8.10
CA ILE A 154 -6.80 -7.59 6.65
C ILE A 154 -5.82 -8.63 6.11
N ALA A 155 -4.53 -8.50 6.41
CA ALA A 155 -3.54 -9.46 5.97
C ALA A 155 -3.87 -10.87 6.47
N LYS A 156 -4.27 -11.02 7.74
CA LYS A 156 -4.72 -12.29 8.31
C LYS A 156 -5.93 -12.88 7.56
N LYS A 157 -6.94 -12.05 7.23
CA LYS A 157 -8.11 -12.47 6.43
C LYS A 157 -7.67 -13.03 5.09
N ILE A 158 -6.81 -12.31 4.38
CA ILE A 158 -6.34 -12.69 3.05
C ILE A 158 -5.52 -13.97 3.10
N ILE A 159 -4.59 -14.10 4.04
CA ILE A 159 -3.77 -15.31 4.23
C ILE A 159 -4.66 -16.53 4.48
N ASN A 160 -5.62 -16.44 5.38
CA ASN A 160 -6.49 -17.57 5.77
C ASN A 160 -7.40 -18.03 4.62
N ASN A 161 -7.65 -17.23 3.64
CA ASN A 161 -8.54 -17.54 2.51
C ASN A 161 -7.87 -17.25 1.15
N TRP A 162 -6.56 -17.41 1.07
CA TRP A 162 -5.74 -17.05 -0.10
C TRP A 162 -6.31 -17.51 -1.44
N LYS A 163 -6.81 -18.75 -1.51
CA LYS A 163 -7.39 -19.33 -2.73
C LYS A 163 -8.51 -18.47 -3.35
N ASN A 164 -9.30 -17.78 -2.53
CA ASN A 164 -10.37 -16.92 -2.99
C ASN A 164 -9.91 -15.46 -3.09
N GLU A 165 -9.19 -14.99 -2.09
CA GLU A 165 -8.77 -13.59 -1.98
C GLU A 165 -7.72 -13.21 -3.03
N SER A 166 -6.86 -14.15 -3.46
CA SER A 166 -5.87 -13.90 -4.52
C SER A 166 -6.50 -13.47 -5.86
N LYS A 167 -7.75 -13.87 -6.11
CA LYS A 167 -8.49 -13.50 -7.32
C LYS A 167 -9.00 -12.05 -7.33
N LEU A 168 -8.94 -11.39 -6.18
CA LEU A 168 -9.41 -10.03 -5.98
C LEU A 168 -8.31 -8.98 -6.20
N PHE A 169 -7.08 -9.40 -6.51
CA PHE A 169 -6.02 -8.47 -6.83
C PHE A 169 -6.04 -8.05 -8.29
N VAL A 170 -5.63 -6.80 -8.53
CA VAL A 170 -5.30 -6.24 -9.85
C VAL A 170 -3.93 -5.58 -9.77
N LYS A 171 -3.29 -5.53 -10.92
CA LYS A 171 -2.00 -4.90 -11.15
C LYS A 171 -2.17 -3.73 -12.09
#